data_f018852adc04769f7c6bf007c3bfc44f
#
_entry.id   f018852adc04769f7c6bf007c3bfc44f
#
_cell.length_a   1.000
_cell.length_b   1.000
_cell.length_c   1.000
_cell.angle_alpha   90.00
_cell.angle_beta   90.00
_cell.angle_gamma   90.00
#
_symmetry.space_group_name_H-M   'P 1'
#
loop_
_entity.id
_entity.type
_entity.pdbx_description
1 polymer ?
#
loop_
_entity_poly.entity_id
_entity_poly.type
_entity_poly.pdbx_seq_one_letter_code
_entity_poly.pdbx_strand_id
1 'polypeptide(L)'
;MSTRIVRIARITRSNHQSGFTLVEMAIVLVIIGLLIGGVLKGQELINSAKVKNLALDFRNIPPLIYNYQDKFRALPGDDISASTHLKGGANASTPGTLGNSILDGNWDSTTKTDETFLLWQHVRLAGLLSGATDIASVSDADTA
;
A
#
# COMPACT_ATOMS: atom_id res chain seq x y z
N MET A 1 -37.36 -19.42 -85.56
CA MET A 1 -37.41 -18.86 -84.21
C MET A 1 -36.09 -19.26 -83.56
N SER A 2 -35.09 -18.38 -83.50
CA SER A 2 -33.74 -18.75 -83.10
C SER A 2 -33.51 -18.21 -81.67
N THR A 3 -33.43 -19.11 -80.66
CA THR A 3 -33.23 -18.76 -79.25
C THR A 3 -31.74 -18.54 -78.96
N ARG A 4 -31.34 -17.30 -78.71
CA ARG A 4 -29.95 -16.97 -78.30
C ARG A 4 -29.82 -17.27 -76.80
N ILE A 5 -28.94 -18.23 -76.46
CA ILE A 5 -28.52 -18.52 -75.10
C ILE A 5 -27.42 -17.52 -74.70
N VAL A 6 -27.74 -16.61 -73.75
CA VAL A 6 -26.75 -15.71 -73.17
C VAL A 6 -26.04 -16.48 -72.05
N ARG A 7 -24.73 -16.77 -72.24
CA ARG A 7 -23.86 -17.32 -71.18
C ARG A 7 -23.38 -16.17 -70.29
N ILE A 8 -23.85 -16.18 -69.05
CA ILE A 8 -23.34 -15.28 -68.00
C ILE A 8 -22.03 -15.86 -67.50
N ALA A 9 -20.91 -15.17 -67.80
CA ALA A 9 -19.60 -15.50 -67.25
C ALA A 9 -19.56 -15.11 -65.76
N ARG A 10 -19.45 -16.11 -64.88
CA ARG A 10 -19.16 -15.87 -63.46
C ARG A 10 -17.74 -15.41 -63.33
N ILE A 11 -17.55 -14.15 -62.94
CA ILE A 11 -16.26 -13.61 -62.49
C ILE A 11 -16.00 -14.15 -61.10
N THR A 12 -15.15 -15.17 -60.98
CA THR A 12 -14.61 -15.61 -59.68
C THR A 12 -13.56 -14.60 -59.24
N ARG A 13 -13.92 -13.73 -58.27
CA ARG A 13 -12.93 -12.93 -57.56
C ARG A 13 -12.04 -13.87 -56.76
N SER A 14 -10.83 -14.08 -57.14
CA SER A 14 -9.80 -14.71 -56.33
C SER A 14 -9.42 -13.73 -55.22
N ASN A 15 -9.87 -13.97 -54.00
CA ASN A 15 -9.35 -13.27 -52.82
C ASN A 15 -7.91 -13.74 -52.63
N HIS A 16 -6.96 -12.86 -52.89
CA HIS A 16 -5.56 -13.08 -52.53
C HIS A 16 -5.47 -12.96 -51.01
N GLN A 17 -5.46 -14.08 -50.30
CA GLN A 17 -5.09 -14.13 -48.90
C GLN A 17 -3.55 -14.02 -48.83
N SER A 18 -3.05 -12.84 -48.52
CA SER A 18 -1.66 -12.65 -48.15
C SER A 18 -1.44 -13.25 -46.75
N GLY A 19 -0.69 -14.35 -46.66
CA GLY A 19 -0.23 -14.94 -45.40
C GLY A 19 0.91 -14.08 -44.81
N PHE A 20 1.01 -14.06 -43.46
CA PHE A 20 2.10 -13.42 -42.77
C PHE A 20 3.43 -14.10 -43.08
N THR A 21 4.49 -13.29 -43.24
CA THR A 21 5.83 -13.81 -43.48
C THR A 21 6.41 -14.38 -42.19
N LEU A 22 7.29 -15.35 -42.31
CA LEU A 22 8.00 -15.97 -41.18
C LEU A 22 8.83 -14.93 -40.40
N VAL A 23 9.36 -13.93 -41.11
CA VAL A 23 10.14 -12.82 -40.52
C VAL A 23 9.27 -11.88 -39.70
N GLU A 24 8.06 -11.55 -40.14
CA GLU A 24 7.11 -10.74 -39.36
C GLU A 24 6.76 -11.40 -38.04
N MET A 25 6.49 -12.72 -38.02
CA MET A 25 6.21 -13.45 -36.79
C MET A 25 7.43 -13.52 -35.88
N ALA A 26 8.64 -13.69 -36.43
CA ALA A 26 9.86 -13.72 -35.64
C ALA A 26 10.12 -12.38 -34.93
N ILE A 27 9.95 -11.26 -35.60
CA ILE A 27 10.13 -9.92 -35.01
C ILE A 27 9.11 -9.67 -33.90
N VAL A 28 7.84 -10.03 -34.10
CA VAL A 28 6.78 -9.89 -33.12
C VAL A 28 7.09 -10.69 -31.84
N LEU A 29 7.55 -11.94 -31.98
CA LEU A 29 7.90 -12.78 -30.84
C LEU A 29 9.08 -12.22 -30.05
N VAL A 30 10.10 -11.66 -30.73
CA VAL A 30 11.24 -11.00 -30.06
C VAL A 30 10.78 -9.78 -29.28
N ILE A 31 9.93 -8.92 -29.87
CA ILE A 31 9.43 -7.73 -29.19
C ILE A 31 8.58 -8.11 -27.96
N ILE A 32 7.67 -9.08 -28.10
CA ILE A 32 6.87 -9.57 -26.98
C ILE A 32 7.75 -10.16 -25.87
N GLY A 33 8.76 -10.94 -26.23
CA GLY A 33 9.71 -11.52 -25.28
C GLY A 33 10.46 -10.45 -24.48
N LEU A 34 10.93 -9.39 -25.14
CA LEU A 34 11.60 -8.25 -24.50
C LEU A 34 10.64 -7.46 -23.58
N LEU A 35 9.40 -7.23 -24.01
CA LEU A 35 8.40 -6.54 -23.22
C LEU A 35 8.05 -7.31 -21.96
N ILE A 36 7.79 -8.62 -22.06
CA ILE A 36 7.48 -9.46 -20.91
C ILE A 36 8.67 -9.50 -19.94
N GLY A 37 9.88 -9.69 -20.45
CA GLY A 37 11.09 -9.67 -19.62
C GLY A 37 11.29 -8.34 -18.90
N GLY A 38 11.04 -7.22 -19.57
CA GLY A 38 11.10 -5.87 -18.98
C GLY A 38 10.05 -5.66 -17.89
N VAL A 39 8.81 -6.11 -18.10
CA VAL A 39 7.72 -6.01 -17.11
C VAL A 39 8.03 -6.85 -15.88
N LEU A 40 8.48 -8.08 -16.02
CA LEU A 40 8.84 -8.93 -14.88
C LEU A 40 9.97 -8.31 -14.05
N LYS A 41 11.00 -7.77 -14.71
CA LYS A 41 12.09 -7.08 -14.00
C LYS A 41 11.62 -5.81 -13.31
N GLY A 42 10.71 -5.07 -13.92
CA GLY A 42 10.08 -3.88 -13.31
C GLY A 42 9.29 -4.23 -12.05
N GLN A 43 8.52 -5.30 -12.06
CA GLN A 43 7.78 -5.78 -10.88
C GLN A 43 8.70 -6.18 -9.73
N GLU A 44 9.81 -6.87 -10.02
CA GLU A 44 10.81 -7.23 -9.01
C GLU A 44 11.41 -5.98 -8.34
N LEU A 45 11.73 -4.95 -9.12
CA LEU A 45 12.25 -3.69 -8.60
C LEU A 45 11.23 -2.97 -7.71
N ILE A 46 9.96 -2.92 -8.12
CA ILE A 46 8.88 -2.32 -7.33
C ILE A 46 8.71 -3.07 -6.00
N ASN A 47 8.69 -4.40 -6.01
CA ASN A 47 8.58 -5.20 -4.80
C ASN A 47 9.78 -5.00 -3.88
N SER A 48 10.99 -4.97 -4.42
CA SER A 48 12.20 -4.66 -3.64
C SER A 48 12.15 -3.27 -3.02
N ALA A 49 11.64 -2.27 -3.74
CA ALA A 49 11.47 -0.92 -3.21
C ALA A 49 10.44 -0.88 -2.07
N LYS A 50 9.30 -1.58 -2.20
CA LYS A 50 8.29 -1.68 -1.13
C LYS A 50 8.86 -2.31 0.14
N VAL A 51 9.60 -3.42 0.02
CA VAL A 51 10.24 -4.08 1.17
C VAL A 51 11.25 -3.15 1.86
N LYS A 52 12.05 -2.41 1.08
CA LYS A 52 13.01 -1.45 1.64
C LYS A 52 12.31 -0.30 2.37
N ASN A 53 11.22 0.24 1.80
CA ASN A 53 10.45 1.31 2.44
C ASN A 53 9.84 0.81 3.75
N LEU A 54 9.22 -0.37 3.75
CA LEU A 54 8.67 -0.97 4.97
C LEU A 54 9.76 -1.17 6.04
N ALA A 55 10.93 -1.65 5.66
CA ALA A 55 12.04 -1.79 6.60
C ALA A 55 12.53 -0.45 7.17
N LEU A 56 12.50 0.63 6.38
CA LEU A 56 12.81 1.98 6.84
C LEU A 56 11.74 2.50 7.81
N ASP A 57 10.46 2.25 7.53
CA ASP A 57 9.37 2.65 8.42
C ASP A 57 9.51 1.99 9.79
N PHE A 58 9.79 0.69 9.85
CA PHE A 58 10.06 0.01 11.12
C PHE A 58 11.28 0.58 11.85
N ARG A 59 12.34 0.96 11.13
CA ARG A 59 13.54 1.57 11.74
C ARG A 59 13.29 2.96 12.29
N ASN A 60 12.27 3.65 11.83
CA ASN A 60 11.91 4.99 12.31
C ASN A 60 11.05 4.95 13.58
N ILE A 61 10.44 3.82 13.94
CA ILE A 61 9.60 3.71 15.16
C ILE A 61 10.38 3.96 16.45
N PRO A 62 11.53 3.30 16.72
CA PRO A 62 12.26 3.52 17.96
C PRO A 62 12.66 4.99 18.22
N PRO A 63 13.18 5.74 17.24
CA PRO A 63 13.44 7.18 17.42
C PRO A 63 12.21 7.98 17.82
N LEU A 64 11.02 7.68 17.29
CA LEU A 64 9.78 8.37 17.68
C LEU A 64 9.47 8.16 19.15
N ILE A 65 9.60 6.92 19.63
CA ILE A 65 9.37 6.56 21.03
C ILE A 65 10.39 7.26 21.93
N TYR A 66 11.66 7.21 21.61
CA TYR A 66 12.72 7.87 22.40
C TYR A 66 12.56 9.39 22.44
N ASN A 67 12.20 10.03 21.34
CA ASN A 67 11.93 11.46 21.30
C ASN A 67 10.74 11.84 22.16
N TYR A 68 9.69 11.00 22.19
CA TYR A 68 8.56 11.21 23.08
C TYR A 68 8.97 11.08 24.55
N GLN A 69 9.70 10.01 24.90
CA GLN A 69 10.20 9.77 26.26
C GLN A 69 11.13 10.88 26.74
N ASP A 70 11.98 11.43 25.86
CA ASP A 70 12.85 12.54 26.24
C ASP A 70 12.06 13.81 26.55
N LYS A 71 11.01 14.08 25.79
CA LYS A 71 10.17 15.26 25.94
C LYS A 71 9.22 15.19 27.13
N PHE A 72 8.59 14.05 27.34
CA PHE A 72 7.48 13.89 28.31
C PHE A 72 7.81 12.96 29.49
N ARG A 73 8.95 12.29 29.48
CA ARG A 73 9.41 11.34 30.49
C ARG A 73 8.45 10.17 30.73
N ALA A 74 7.63 9.84 29.70
CA ALA A 74 6.65 8.79 29.71
C ALA A 74 6.72 7.98 28.41
N LEU A 75 6.21 6.75 28.42
CA LEU A 75 6.08 5.96 27.20
C LEU A 75 4.81 6.40 26.45
N PRO A 76 4.89 6.68 25.13
CA PRO A 76 3.68 7.00 24.38
C PRO A 76 2.72 5.82 24.40
N GLY A 77 1.44 6.06 24.65
CA GLY A 77 0.42 5.03 24.89
C GLY A 77 0.18 4.78 26.38
N ASP A 78 1.24 4.59 27.16
CA ASP A 78 1.18 4.38 28.62
C ASP A 78 1.37 5.69 29.43
N ASP A 79 1.21 6.85 28.79
CA ASP A 79 1.35 8.14 29.44
C ASP A 79 0.07 8.54 30.16
N ILE A 80 0.07 8.43 31.49
CA ILE A 80 -1.05 8.77 32.37
C ILE A 80 -1.37 10.28 32.41
N SER A 81 -0.47 11.12 31.91
CA SER A 81 -0.61 12.58 31.89
C SER A 81 -0.78 13.12 30.47
N ALA A 82 -0.99 12.26 29.49
CA ALA A 82 -1.11 12.65 28.08
C ALA A 82 -2.17 13.74 27.86
N SER A 83 -3.33 13.63 28.50
CA SER A 83 -4.42 14.61 28.38
C SER A 83 -4.06 16.01 28.94
N THR A 84 -3.03 16.12 29.77
CA THR A 84 -2.60 17.41 30.34
C THR A 84 -1.56 18.13 29.52
N HIS A 85 -0.62 17.41 28.87
CA HIS A 85 0.47 18.02 28.14
C HIS A 85 0.35 17.87 26.61
N LEU A 86 -0.56 17.01 26.11
CA LEU A 86 -0.91 16.89 24.70
C LEU A 86 -2.32 17.44 24.47
N LYS A 87 -2.44 18.53 23.74
CA LYS A 87 -3.75 19.07 23.40
C LYS A 87 -4.54 18.08 22.56
N GLY A 88 -5.61 17.52 23.13
CA GLY A 88 -6.43 16.48 22.51
C GLY A 88 -5.92 15.06 22.78
N GLY A 89 -4.92 14.89 23.62
CA GLY A 89 -4.44 13.57 24.05
C GLY A 89 -5.45 12.87 24.95
N ALA A 90 -5.58 11.57 24.81
CA ALA A 90 -6.36 10.70 25.67
C ALA A 90 -5.43 9.88 26.54
N ASN A 91 -5.80 9.63 27.79
CA ASN A 91 -5.11 8.65 28.63
C ASN A 91 -5.67 7.27 28.35
N ALA A 92 -4.82 6.24 28.40
CA ALA A 92 -5.27 4.87 28.30
C ALA A 92 -6.17 4.51 29.50
N SER A 93 -7.07 3.58 29.29
CA SER A 93 -7.95 3.05 30.33
C SER A 93 -7.90 1.54 30.42
N THR A 94 -7.31 0.86 29.45
CA THR A 94 -7.19 -0.60 29.34
C THR A 94 -6.06 -0.96 28.36
N PRO A 95 -5.55 -2.21 28.34
CA PRO A 95 -5.49 -3.14 29.48
C PRO A 95 -4.23 -2.90 30.31
N GLY A 96 -4.13 -3.55 31.46
CA GLY A 96 -2.90 -3.60 32.26
C GLY A 96 -2.78 -2.52 33.33
N THR A 97 -1.55 -2.24 33.74
CA THR A 97 -1.23 -1.22 34.74
C THR A 97 -0.72 0.04 34.09
N LEU A 98 -1.49 1.10 34.12
CA LEU A 98 -1.14 2.38 33.51
C LEU A 98 0.10 3.01 34.14
N GLY A 99 0.99 3.58 33.32
CA GLY A 99 2.19 4.28 33.77
C GLY A 99 3.31 3.34 34.25
N ASN A 100 3.28 2.08 33.85
CA ASN A 100 4.30 1.09 34.20
C ASN A 100 5.49 1.04 33.23
N SER A 101 5.48 1.85 32.17
CA SER A 101 6.45 1.88 31.08
C SER A 101 6.47 0.61 30.23
N ILE A 102 5.37 -0.11 30.20
CA ILE A 102 5.13 -1.25 29.33
C ILE A 102 3.89 -0.94 28.50
N LEU A 103 3.86 -1.32 27.23
CA LEU A 103 2.66 -1.23 26.40
C LEU A 103 1.89 -2.54 26.55
N ASP A 104 0.82 -2.48 27.29
CA ASP A 104 -0.07 -3.61 27.52
C ASP A 104 -1.11 -3.72 26.39
N GLY A 105 -1.57 -4.95 26.12
CA GLY A 105 -2.60 -5.25 25.13
C GLY A 105 -2.07 -5.86 23.83
N ASN A 106 -2.99 -6.07 22.90
CA ASN A 106 -2.66 -6.64 21.59
C ASN A 106 -2.13 -5.56 20.67
N TRP A 107 -1.12 -5.89 19.88
CA TRP A 107 -0.52 -4.98 18.89
C TRP A 107 -1.52 -4.53 17.79
N ASP A 108 -2.54 -5.33 17.52
CA ASP A 108 -3.60 -5.13 16.54
C ASP A 108 -4.93 -4.64 17.16
N SER A 109 -4.88 -4.08 18.36
CA SER A 109 -6.08 -3.58 19.04
C SER A 109 -6.74 -2.46 18.26
N THR A 110 -8.04 -2.59 18.02
CA THR A 110 -8.92 -1.53 17.47
C THR A 110 -9.62 -0.72 18.56
N THR A 111 -9.40 -1.06 19.83
CA THR A 111 -9.96 -0.35 20.97
C THR A 111 -9.24 0.96 21.18
N LYS A 112 -9.95 2.07 21.00
CA LYS A 112 -9.39 3.44 20.97
C LYS A 112 -8.82 3.92 22.32
N THR A 113 -9.06 3.19 23.39
CA THR A 113 -8.57 3.46 24.74
C THR A 113 -7.39 2.58 25.14
N ASP A 114 -6.96 1.68 24.29
CA ASP A 114 -5.83 0.80 24.56
C ASP A 114 -4.50 1.53 24.34
N GLU A 115 -3.50 1.17 25.14
CA GLU A 115 -2.16 1.77 25.10
C GLU A 115 -1.51 1.62 23.74
N THR A 116 -1.64 0.45 23.12
CA THR A 116 -1.09 0.16 21.79
C THR A 116 -1.73 1.02 20.69
N PHE A 117 -3.01 1.36 20.83
CA PHE A 117 -3.70 2.28 19.92
C PHE A 117 -3.29 3.74 20.18
N LEU A 118 -3.28 4.15 21.45
CA LEU A 118 -2.96 5.53 21.86
C LEU A 118 -1.49 5.89 21.63
N LEU A 119 -0.59 4.92 21.54
CA LEU A 119 0.80 5.16 21.16
C LEU A 119 0.89 6.03 19.91
N TRP A 120 0.15 5.68 18.89
CA TRP A 120 0.15 6.41 17.61
C TRP A 120 -0.44 7.80 17.73
N GLN A 121 -1.50 7.98 18.54
CA GLN A 121 -2.08 9.28 18.81
C GLN A 121 -1.07 10.18 19.54
N HIS A 122 -0.46 9.69 20.60
CA HIS A 122 0.50 10.46 21.39
C HIS A 122 1.70 10.95 20.55
N VAL A 123 2.27 10.07 19.73
CA VAL A 123 3.39 10.40 18.85
C VAL A 123 2.99 11.46 17.81
N ARG A 124 1.78 11.38 17.26
CA ARG A 124 1.25 12.36 16.30
C ARG A 124 0.96 13.70 16.96
N LEU A 125 0.33 13.73 18.10
CA LEU A 125 0.04 14.94 18.89
C LEU A 125 1.32 15.62 19.40
N ALA A 126 2.36 14.84 19.68
CA ALA A 126 3.69 15.37 20.02
C ALA A 126 4.41 16.03 18.84
N GLY A 127 3.87 15.91 17.60
CA GLY A 127 4.46 16.45 16.37
C GLY A 127 5.64 15.62 15.84
N LEU A 128 5.78 14.39 16.31
CA LEU A 128 6.87 13.49 15.90
C LEU A 128 6.53 12.66 14.66
N LEU A 129 5.24 12.45 14.40
CA LEU A 129 4.73 11.70 13.25
C LEU A 129 3.56 12.46 12.62
N SER A 130 3.46 12.48 11.31
CA SER A 130 2.30 13.03 10.60
C SER A 130 1.15 12.02 10.58
N GLY A 131 -0.10 12.54 10.54
CA GLY A 131 -1.31 11.73 10.44
C GLY A 131 -2.46 12.28 11.29
N ALA A 132 -3.58 11.58 11.29
CA ALA A 132 -4.76 11.96 12.05
C ALA A 132 -4.46 11.92 13.57
N THR A 133 -4.84 12.98 14.26
CA THR A 133 -4.65 13.10 15.72
C THR A 133 -5.94 12.84 16.49
N ASP A 134 -7.08 12.95 15.83
CA ASP A 134 -8.39 12.65 16.41
C ASP A 134 -8.70 11.17 16.28
N ILE A 135 -8.73 10.47 17.42
CA ILE A 135 -9.08 9.04 17.49
C ILE A 135 -10.53 8.74 17.06
N ALA A 136 -11.42 9.74 17.06
CA ALA A 136 -12.78 9.55 16.58
C ALA A 136 -12.84 9.44 15.05
N SER A 137 -11.91 10.10 14.36
CA SER A 137 -11.83 10.12 12.89
C SER A 137 -11.01 8.95 12.29
N VAL A 138 -10.27 8.20 13.12
CA VAL A 138 -9.53 7.02 12.65
C VAL A 138 -10.52 5.91 12.34
N SER A 139 -10.69 5.59 11.07
CA SER A 139 -11.48 4.45 10.63
C SER A 139 -10.67 3.15 10.76
N ASP A 140 -11.35 2.02 10.90
CA ASP A 140 -10.72 0.69 10.98
C ASP A 140 -9.86 0.36 9.74
N ALA A 141 -10.01 1.12 8.66
CA ALA A 141 -9.22 1.00 7.43
C ALA A 141 -7.80 1.60 7.55
N ASP A 142 -7.56 2.47 8.53
CA ASP A 142 -6.24 3.14 8.74
C ASP A 142 -5.29 2.32 9.62
N THR A 143 -5.76 1.21 10.17
CA THR A 143 -5.01 0.30 11.07
C THR A 143 -4.54 -0.99 10.39
N ALA A 144 -4.79 -1.14 9.07
CA ALA A 144 -4.40 -2.32 8.27
C ALA A 144 -3.12 -2.12 7.47
#